data_b3b1432f437bfed09dc36568ce4120c2
#
_entry.id   b3b1432f437bfed09dc36568ce4120c2
#
_cell.length_a   1.000
_cell.length_b   1.000
_cell.length_c   1.000
_cell.angle_alpha   90.00
_cell.angle_beta   90.00
_cell.angle_gamma   90.00
#
_symmetry.space_group_name_H-M   'P 1'
#
loop_
_entity.id
_entity.type
_entity.pdbx_description
1 polymer ?
#
loop_
_entity_poly.entity_id
_entity_poly.type
_entity_poly.pdbx_seq_one_letter_code
_entity_poly.pdbx_strand_id
1 'polypeptide(L)'
;FDKRNLRVETMRLSDGHNLTSRIVSSSVVHIYGAGLNQERPAHTAVKELSDRGWAIAPIHPRDGGATIDGFPIRPELDEGVTPEIVVLFLAPERARAVVRNLIIRIDKDDFPLIWFQLGAEDQQAIEALEEMGVDYVFDDCLVRYCNRHDIDCADTILPQDWCLQTASEDGDGCSIWSVHSSDTANLGCPLEALEWVGSLGDLASSQATIPRYIRSLKQENESLLTLANKLAN
;
A
#
# COMPACT_ATOMS: atom_id res chain seq x y z
N PHE A 1 -30.41 36.91 -5.05
CA PHE A 1 -29.09 36.27 -5.03
C PHE A 1 -29.34 34.77 -4.90
N ASP A 2 -29.29 34.10 -6.02
CA ASP A 2 -29.51 32.67 -6.17
C ASP A 2 -28.25 31.91 -5.70
N LYS A 3 -28.32 31.35 -4.49
CA LYS A 3 -27.34 30.38 -4.02
C LYS A 3 -27.61 29.06 -4.73
N ARG A 4 -27.23 28.96 -6.00
CA ARG A 4 -27.12 27.68 -6.65
C ARG A 4 -26.02 26.90 -5.89
N ASN A 5 -26.42 25.80 -5.25
CA ASN A 5 -25.56 24.76 -4.70
C ASN A 5 -24.53 24.36 -5.78
N LEU A 6 -23.34 24.96 -5.72
CA LEU A 6 -22.16 24.29 -6.27
C LEU A 6 -21.95 23.06 -5.36
N ARG A 7 -22.48 21.91 -5.77
CA ARG A 7 -21.93 20.64 -5.32
C ARG A 7 -20.49 20.65 -5.83
N VAL A 8 -19.53 20.89 -4.95
CA VAL A 8 -18.14 20.61 -5.22
C VAL A 8 -18.10 19.09 -5.50
N GLU A 9 -17.76 18.71 -6.73
CA GLU A 9 -17.57 17.30 -7.03
C GLU A 9 -16.39 16.83 -6.20
N THR A 10 -16.65 15.96 -5.23
CA THR A 10 -15.65 15.43 -4.29
C THR A 10 -14.92 14.22 -4.86
N MET A 11 -15.23 13.82 -6.09
CA MET A 11 -14.61 12.69 -6.78
C MET A 11 -14.72 12.85 -8.29
N ARG A 12 -13.81 12.21 -8.98
CA ARG A 12 -13.90 11.91 -10.41
C ARG A 12 -13.83 10.40 -10.60
N LEU A 13 -14.70 9.89 -11.45
CA LEU A 13 -14.66 8.50 -11.92
C LEU A 13 -14.67 8.52 -13.45
N SER A 14 -13.87 7.65 -14.04
CA SER A 14 -13.88 7.43 -15.49
C SER A 14 -15.23 6.90 -15.95
N ASP A 15 -15.60 7.19 -17.21
CA ASP A 15 -16.89 6.81 -17.78
C ASP A 15 -17.15 5.29 -17.61
N GLY A 16 -18.28 4.96 -17.00
CA GLY A 16 -18.69 3.58 -16.73
C GLY A 16 -18.15 2.98 -15.43
N HIS A 17 -17.30 3.68 -14.70
CA HIS A 17 -16.84 3.21 -13.39
C HIS A 17 -17.84 3.52 -12.28
N ASN A 18 -18.07 2.55 -11.42
CA ASN A 18 -18.82 2.71 -10.18
C ASN A 18 -17.84 2.59 -9.02
N LEU A 19 -17.79 3.62 -8.15
CA LEU A 19 -16.84 3.69 -7.03
C LEU A 19 -16.95 2.45 -6.13
N THR A 20 -18.17 2.08 -5.75
CA THR A 20 -18.40 0.91 -4.91
C THR A 20 -17.89 -0.37 -5.56
N SER A 21 -18.19 -0.58 -6.85
CA SER A 21 -17.72 -1.77 -7.57
C SER A 21 -16.20 -1.83 -7.63
N ARG A 22 -15.53 -0.69 -7.86
CA ARG A 22 -14.07 -0.60 -7.89
C ARG A 22 -13.44 -0.92 -6.54
N ILE A 23 -14.02 -0.41 -5.44
CA ILE A 23 -13.55 -0.71 -4.08
C ILE A 23 -13.76 -2.19 -3.76
N VAL A 24 -14.95 -2.74 -4.03
CA VAL A 24 -15.31 -4.14 -3.75
C VAL A 24 -14.42 -5.12 -4.51
N SER A 25 -14.08 -4.82 -5.77
CA SER A 25 -13.27 -5.71 -6.62
C SER A 25 -11.76 -5.62 -6.36
N SER A 26 -11.31 -4.62 -5.61
CA SER A 26 -9.90 -4.47 -5.25
C SER A 26 -9.51 -5.45 -4.14
N SER A 27 -8.32 -6.02 -4.24
CA SER A 27 -7.79 -7.01 -3.30
C SER A 27 -6.85 -6.39 -2.26
N VAL A 28 -6.11 -5.34 -2.65
CA VAL A 28 -5.07 -4.74 -1.82
C VAL A 28 -5.27 -3.23 -1.69
N VAL A 29 -5.20 -2.75 -0.46
CA VAL A 29 -5.24 -1.31 -0.15
C VAL A 29 -3.88 -0.84 0.37
N HIS A 30 -3.25 0.07 -0.36
CA HIS A 30 -1.99 0.70 0.03
C HIS A 30 -2.26 1.95 0.86
N ILE A 31 -1.78 2.00 2.11
CA ILE A 31 -2.05 3.10 3.04
C ILE A 31 -0.78 3.88 3.34
N TYR A 32 -0.62 5.04 2.71
CA TYR A 32 0.48 5.95 2.99
C TYR A 32 0.26 6.72 4.30
N GLY A 33 1.28 6.73 5.14
CA GLY A 33 1.25 7.34 6.48
C GLY A 33 0.88 6.35 7.60
N ALA A 34 0.62 5.09 7.27
CA ALA A 34 0.37 4.02 8.24
C ALA A 34 1.68 3.55 8.88
N GLY A 35 1.98 4.10 10.04
CA GLY A 35 3.13 3.77 10.87
C GLY A 35 2.72 3.29 12.27
N LEU A 36 3.69 3.11 13.16
CA LEU A 36 3.51 2.52 14.49
C LEU A 36 2.73 3.39 15.48
N ASN A 37 2.50 4.67 15.18
CA ASN A 37 1.74 5.54 16.08
C ASN A 37 0.25 5.19 16.05
N GLN A 38 -0.20 4.49 17.08
CA GLN A 38 -1.57 3.99 17.25
C GLN A 38 -2.63 5.11 17.37
N GLU A 39 -2.24 6.33 17.72
CA GLU A 39 -3.17 7.49 17.81
C GLU A 39 -3.50 8.06 16.42
N ARG A 40 -2.78 7.65 15.38
CA ARG A 40 -3.00 8.13 14.02
C ARG A 40 -4.11 7.35 13.30
N PRO A 41 -5.04 8.02 12.64
CA PRO A 41 -6.09 7.35 11.86
C PRO A 41 -5.56 6.39 10.79
N ALA A 42 -4.37 6.65 10.24
CA ALA A 42 -3.73 5.74 9.29
C ALA A 42 -3.38 4.38 9.90
N HIS A 43 -3.00 4.33 11.19
CA HIS A 43 -2.72 3.09 11.91
C HIS A 43 -3.99 2.27 12.09
N THR A 44 -5.05 2.89 12.62
CA THR A 44 -6.33 2.19 12.87
C THR A 44 -7.02 1.75 11.59
N ALA A 45 -6.84 2.49 10.49
CA ALA A 45 -7.39 2.13 9.19
C ALA A 45 -6.88 0.78 8.67
N VAL A 46 -5.66 0.36 9.05
CA VAL A 46 -5.12 -0.96 8.69
C VAL A 46 -6.05 -2.06 9.18
N LYS A 47 -6.35 -2.06 10.48
CA LYS A 47 -7.26 -3.05 11.08
C LYS A 47 -8.68 -2.92 10.54
N GLU A 48 -9.22 -1.71 10.48
CA GLU A 48 -10.61 -1.48 10.07
C GLU A 48 -10.90 -1.95 8.63
N LEU A 49 -9.93 -1.83 7.72
CA LEU A 49 -10.07 -2.30 6.34
C LEU A 49 -9.74 -3.78 6.21
N SER A 50 -8.78 -4.31 6.97
CA SER A 50 -8.49 -5.74 6.96
C SER A 50 -9.64 -6.58 7.54
N ASP A 51 -10.31 -6.09 8.58
CA ASP A 51 -11.51 -6.73 9.15
C ASP A 51 -12.67 -6.81 8.11
N ARG A 52 -12.63 -5.99 7.05
CA ARG A 52 -13.57 -6.01 5.93
C ARG A 52 -13.07 -6.82 4.72
N GLY A 53 -11.97 -7.53 4.86
CA GLY A 53 -11.48 -8.53 3.90
C GLY A 53 -10.37 -8.07 2.96
N TRP A 54 -9.93 -6.82 2.98
CA TRP A 54 -8.80 -6.38 2.15
C TRP A 54 -7.45 -6.80 2.73
N ALA A 55 -6.51 -7.19 1.86
CA ALA A 55 -5.11 -7.18 2.21
C ALA A 55 -4.61 -5.72 2.30
N ILE A 56 -3.80 -5.43 3.31
CA ILE A 56 -3.31 -4.07 3.54
C ILE A 56 -1.81 -4.00 3.29
N ALA A 57 -1.39 -2.93 2.63
CA ALA A 57 0.00 -2.58 2.42
C ALA A 57 0.31 -1.24 3.11
N PRO A 58 0.66 -1.25 4.41
CA PRO A 58 1.06 -0.04 5.11
C PRO A 58 2.36 0.52 4.54
N ILE A 59 2.43 1.86 4.36
CA ILE A 59 3.64 2.54 3.87
C ILE A 59 3.99 3.69 4.81
N HIS A 60 5.19 3.62 5.40
CA HIS A 60 5.73 4.66 6.27
C HIS A 60 7.25 4.67 6.24
N PRO A 61 7.92 5.78 5.83
CA PRO A 61 9.36 5.79 5.55
C PRO A 61 10.26 5.56 6.77
N ARG A 62 9.75 5.76 7.99
CA ARG A 62 10.54 5.59 9.22
C ARG A 62 10.28 4.30 9.95
N ASP A 63 9.15 3.66 9.69
CA ASP A 63 8.69 2.49 10.42
C ASP A 63 8.78 1.21 9.55
N GLY A 64 9.53 1.29 8.43
CA GLY A 64 9.76 0.15 7.53
C GLY A 64 10.33 -1.06 8.27
N GLY A 65 9.83 -2.24 7.95
CA GLY A 65 10.21 -3.51 8.57
C GLY A 65 9.44 -3.85 9.85
N ALA A 66 8.73 -2.89 10.47
CA ALA A 66 7.78 -3.17 11.53
C ALA A 66 6.46 -3.70 10.97
N THR A 67 5.52 -4.11 11.85
CA THR A 67 4.21 -4.60 11.44
C THR A 67 3.06 -3.90 12.17
N ILE A 68 1.90 -3.84 11.49
CA ILE A 68 0.61 -3.48 12.05
C ILE A 68 -0.36 -4.63 11.73
N ASP A 69 -0.90 -5.28 12.75
CA ASP A 69 -1.84 -6.41 12.62
C ASP A 69 -1.35 -7.49 11.62
N GLY A 70 -0.05 -7.83 11.70
CA GLY A 70 0.60 -8.83 10.84
C GLY A 70 1.02 -8.31 9.46
N PHE A 71 0.61 -7.11 9.06
CA PHE A 71 1.01 -6.52 7.77
C PHE A 71 2.34 -5.77 7.88
N PRO A 72 3.36 -6.10 7.08
CA PRO A 72 4.65 -5.42 7.11
C PRO A 72 4.53 -3.98 6.60
N ILE A 73 5.14 -3.05 7.31
CA ILE A 73 5.24 -1.65 6.90
C ILE A 73 6.38 -1.53 5.89
N ARG A 74 6.07 -1.01 4.70
CA ARG A 74 7.05 -0.73 3.65
C ARG A 74 7.58 0.69 3.81
N PRO A 75 8.86 0.98 3.57
CA PRO A 75 9.36 2.36 3.58
C PRO A 75 8.78 3.18 2.43
N GLU A 76 8.55 2.54 1.29
CA GLU A 76 7.99 3.12 0.07
C GLU A 76 7.31 2.05 -0.79
N LEU A 77 6.63 2.45 -1.85
CA LEU A 77 6.11 1.54 -2.87
C LEU A 77 7.22 1.21 -3.86
N ASP A 78 7.55 -0.07 -3.97
CA ASP A 78 8.56 -0.55 -4.91
C ASP A 78 8.15 -0.32 -6.38
N GLU A 79 9.13 -0.08 -7.24
CA GLU A 79 8.92 -0.12 -8.68
C GLU A 79 8.49 -1.53 -9.12
N GLY A 80 7.53 -1.62 -10.05
CA GLY A 80 6.95 -2.87 -10.53
C GLY A 80 5.79 -3.39 -9.68
N VAL A 81 5.54 -2.81 -8.49
CA VAL A 81 4.32 -3.06 -7.73
C VAL A 81 3.23 -2.11 -8.21
N THR A 82 2.13 -2.66 -8.71
CA THR A 82 0.97 -1.88 -9.18
C THR A 82 -0.12 -1.89 -8.10
N PRO A 83 -0.38 -0.76 -7.43
CA PRO A 83 -1.43 -0.67 -6.42
C PRO A 83 -2.82 -0.58 -7.06
N GLU A 84 -3.84 -1.10 -6.38
CA GLU A 84 -5.25 -1.00 -6.82
C GLU A 84 -5.96 0.20 -6.19
N ILE A 85 -5.77 0.39 -4.88
CA ILE A 85 -6.26 1.55 -4.14
C ILE A 85 -5.08 2.14 -3.37
N VAL A 86 -4.90 3.45 -3.45
CA VAL A 86 -3.91 4.23 -2.70
C VAL A 86 -4.62 5.23 -1.81
N VAL A 87 -4.47 5.07 -0.50
CA VAL A 87 -5.06 5.95 0.52
C VAL A 87 -3.97 6.84 1.11
N LEU A 88 -4.17 8.15 1.07
CA LEU A 88 -3.18 9.14 1.44
C LEU A 88 -3.54 9.80 2.79
N PHE A 89 -2.96 9.31 3.89
CA PHE A 89 -2.98 9.97 5.21
C PHE A 89 -1.74 10.84 5.39
N LEU A 90 -1.59 11.82 4.51
CA LEU A 90 -0.39 12.66 4.41
C LEU A 90 -0.75 14.15 4.45
N ALA A 91 0.24 14.99 4.73
CA ALA A 91 0.10 16.42 4.45
C ALA A 91 0.02 16.65 2.92
N PRO A 92 -0.69 17.70 2.44
CA PRO A 92 -0.93 17.93 1.01
C PRO A 92 0.32 17.84 0.13
N GLU A 93 1.42 18.46 0.55
CA GLU A 93 2.67 18.46 -0.22
C GLU A 93 3.28 17.05 -0.38
N ARG A 94 3.10 16.21 0.64
CA ARG A 94 3.56 14.80 0.59
C ARG A 94 2.62 13.95 -0.27
N ALA A 95 1.30 14.18 -0.16
CA ALA A 95 0.31 13.54 -1.02
C ALA A 95 0.60 13.86 -2.49
N ARG A 96 0.87 15.13 -2.83
CA ARG A 96 1.29 15.54 -4.17
C ARG A 96 2.55 14.82 -4.64
N ALA A 97 3.55 14.66 -3.77
CA ALA A 97 4.78 13.94 -4.13
C ALA A 97 4.52 12.47 -4.46
N VAL A 98 3.64 11.80 -3.70
CA VAL A 98 3.22 10.41 -3.99
C VAL A 98 2.48 10.34 -5.32
N VAL A 99 1.46 11.18 -5.53
CA VAL A 99 0.69 11.21 -6.79
C VAL A 99 1.61 11.43 -7.99
N ARG A 100 2.52 12.40 -7.90
CA ARG A 100 3.49 12.67 -8.98
C ARG A 100 4.38 11.46 -9.27
N ASN A 101 4.84 10.76 -8.24
CA ASN A 101 5.64 9.54 -8.40
C ASN A 101 4.83 8.44 -9.11
N LEU A 102 3.57 8.24 -8.73
CA LEU A 102 2.68 7.26 -9.37
C LEU A 102 2.44 7.59 -10.84
N ILE A 103 2.16 8.86 -11.18
CA ILE A 103 1.95 9.32 -12.56
C ILE A 103 3.16 9.04 -13.45
N ILE A 104 4.38 9.15 -12.92
CA ILE A 104 5.61 8.89 -13.68
C ILE A 104 5.83 7.39 -13.93
N ARG A 105 5.33 6.52 -13.04
CA ARG A 105 5.67 5.10 -12.98
C ARG A 105 4.60 4.17 -13.49
N ILE A 106 3.35 4.59 -13.50
CA ILE A 106 2.20 3.73 -13.76
C ILE A 106 1.41 4.29 -14.94
N ASP A 107 1.16 3.46 -15.93
CA ASP A 107 0.35 3.82 -17.07
C ASP A 107 -1.11 4.05 -16.66
N LYS A 108 -1.82 4.85 -17.47
CA LYS A 108 -3.21 5.23 -17.18
C LYS A 108 -4.13 4.03 -16.97
N ASP A 109 -3.98 2.97 -17.76
CA ASP A 109 -4.87 1.81 -17.75
C ASP A 109 -4.71 0.97 -16.45
N ASP A 110 -3.52 1.03 -15.83
CA ASP A 110 -3.19 0.33 -14.59
C ASP A 110 -3.20 1.27 -13.36
N PHE A 111 -3.66 2.52 -13.55
CA PHE A 111 -3.56 3.53 -12.50
C PHE A 111 -4.52 3.24 -11.34
N PRO A 112 -4.05 3.33 -10.07
CA PRO A 112 -4.87 3.05 -8.90
C PRO A 112 -5.99 4.08 -8.70
N LEU A 113 -7.01 3.70 -7.93
CA LEU A 113 -7.90 4.67 -7.32
C LEU A 113 -7.14 5.45 -6.24
N ILE A 114 -7.03 6.77 -6.41
CA ILE A 114 -6.40 7.64 -5.41
C ILE A 114 -7.45 8.15 -4.43
N TRP A 115 -7.23 7.91 -3.14
CA TRP A 115 -8.09 8.41 -2.07
C TRP A 115 -7.34 9.38 -1.17
N PHE A 116 -7.61 10.67 -1.33
CA PHE A 116 -7.15 11.68 -0.39
C PHE A 116 -7.99 11.64 0.87
N GLN A 117 -7.38 11.37 2.00
CA GLN A 117 -8.05 11.50 3.29
C GLN A 117 -8.26 12.98 3.63
N LEU A 118 -9.25 13.25 4.49
CA LEU A 118 -9.58 14.60 4.91
C LEU A 118 -8.32 15.41 5.31
N GLY A 119 -8.07 16.51 4.60
CA GLY A 119 -6.91 17.37 4.81
C GLY A 119 -5.63 16.92 4.09
N ALA A 120 -5.70 15.89 3.25
CA ALA A 120 -4.58 15.46 2.40
C ALA A 120 -4.69 16.02 0.96
N GLU A 121 -5.76 16.70 0.63
CA GLU A 121 -6.06 17.23 -0.69
C GLU A 121 -5.00 18.27 -1.10
N ASP A 122 -4.44 18.10 -2.29
CA ASP A 122 -3.54 19.06 -2.93
C ASP A 122 -4.06 19.41 -4.31
N GLN A 123 -4.29 20.69 -4.56
CA GLN A 123 -4.90 21.16 -5.80
C GLN A 123 -4.09 20.77 -7.05
N GLN A 124 -2.76 20.81 -6.99
CA GLN A 124 -1.91 20.44 -8.12
C GLN A 124 -1.92 18.94 -8.39
N ALA A 125 -2.03 18.12 -7.33
CA ALA A 125 -2.19 16.69 -7.48
C ALA A 125 -3.54 16.34 -8.14
N ILE A 126 -4.61 17.00 -7.71
CA ILE A 126 -5.95 16.82 -8.28
C ILE A 126 -5.96 17.22 -9.76
N GLU A 127 -5.44 18.39 -10.11
CA GLU A 127 -5.33 18.85 -11.49
C GLU A 127 -4.57 17.86 -12.39
N ALA A 128 -3.45 17.31 -11.89
CA ALA A 128 -2.67 16.31 -12.63
C ALA A 128 -3.45 15.00 -12.86
N LEU A 129 -4.22 14.53 -11.85
CA LEU A 129 -5.09 13.37 -11.99
C LEU A 129 -6.24 13.63 -12.96
N GLU A 130 -6.80 14.84 -12.98
CA GLU A 130 -7.81 15.28 -13.94
C GLU A 130 -7.28 15.28 -15.37
N GLU A 131 -6.10 15.84 -15.58
CA GLU A 131 -5.45 15.86 -16.91
C GLU A 131 -5.16 14.45 -17.42
N MET A 132 -4.73 13.55 -16.53
CA MET A 132 -4.51 12.15 -16.85
C MET A 132 -5.83 11.39 -17.09
N GLY A 133 -6.94 11.87 -16.54
CA GLY A 133 -8.26 11.26 -16.68
C GLY A 133 -8.41 9.97 -15.89
N VAL A 134 -7.86 9.90 -14.69
CA VAL A 134 -7.89 8.75 -13.78
C VAL A 134 -8.80 9.01 -12.57
N ASP A 135 -9.13 7.94 -11.86
CA ASP A 135 -10.10 8.00 -10.76
C ASP A 135 -9.47 8.50 -9.46
N TYR A 136 -10.15 9.41 -8.77
CA TYR A 136 -9.76 9.86 -7.44
C TYR A 136 -10.98 10.29 -6.61
N VAL A 137 -10.79 10.28 -5.29
CA VAL A 137 -11.76 10.76 -4.28
C VAL A 137 -11.04 11.67 -3.31
N PHE A 138 -11.70 12.75 -2.90
CA PHE A 138 -11.24 13.66 -1.84
C PHE A 138 -12.41 14.13 -0.96
N ASP A 139 -12.10 14.83 0.14
CA ASP A 139 -13.08 15.32 1.12
C ASP A 139 -13.91 14.21 1.76
N ASP A 140 -13.38 12.98 1.80
CA ASP A 140 -14.02 11.84 2.47
C ASP A 140 -12.95 10.92 3.07
N CYS A 141 -13.38 10.02 3.95
CA CYS A 141 -12.54 8.98 4.55
C CYS A 141 -12.97 7.60 4.02
N LEU A 142 -12.05 6.84 3.42
CA LEU A 142 -12.35 5.52 2.85
C LEU A 142 -13.01 4.60 3.88
N VAL A 143 -12.47 4.52 5.10
CA VAL A 143 -13.04 3.70 6.19
C VAL A 143 -14.48 4.11 6.49
N ARG A 144 -14.73 5.41 6.64
CA ARG A 144 -16.09 5.92 6.87
C ARG A 144 -17.02 5.70 5.68
N TYR A 145 -16.49 5.79 4.47
CA TYR A 145 -17.22 5.50 3.25
C TYR A 145 -17.67 4.03 3.24
N CYS A 146 -16.76 3.09 3.48
CA CYS A 146 -17.07 1.67 3.57
C CYS A 146 -18.11 1.39 4.68
N ASN A 147 -17.95 2.03 5.86
CA ASN A 147 -18.90 1.88 6.96
C ASN A 147 -20.31 2.41 6.60
N ARG A 148 -20.41 3.56 5.93
CA ARG A 148 -21.71 4.15 5.55
C ARG A 148 -22.47 3.35 4.50
N HIS A 149 -21.73 2.66 3.62
CA HIS A 149 -22.29 1.94 2.48
C HIS A 149 -22.27 0.43 2.66
N ASP A 150 -21.83 -0.07 3.83
CA ASP A 150 -21.70 -1.48 4.16
C ASP A 150 -20.91 -2.25 3.07
N ILE A 151 -19.69 -1.74 2.79
CA ILE A 151 -18.83 -2.24 1.74
C ILE A 151 -17.74 -3.12 2.36
N ASP A 152 -17.67 -4.36 1.88
CA ASP A 152 -16.59 -5.31 2.16
C ASP A 152 -15.89 -5.71 0.84
N CYS A 153 -14.69 -6.27 0.95
CA CYS A 153 -14.00 -6.87 -0.18
C CYS A 153 -14.82 -8.04 -0.75
N ALA A 154 -14.87 -8.19 -2.08
CA ALA A 154 -15.63 -9.25 -2.72
C ALA A 154 -15.15 -10.66 -2.30
N ASP A 155 -13.84 -10.82 -2.24
CA ASP A 155 -13.19 -12.06 -1.80
C ASP A 155 -12.27 -11.70 -0.62
N THR A 156 -12.53 -12.26 0.55
CA THR A 156 -11.65 -12.03 1.71
C THR A 156 -10.24 -12.50 1.39
N ILE A 157 -9.32 -11.56 1.34
CA ILE A 157 -7.92 -11.82 1.05
C ILE A 157 -7.20 -12.20 2.33
N LEU A 158 -6.74 -13.45 2.40
CA LEU A 158 -5.97 -13.90 3.55
C LEU A 158 -4.63 -13.16 3.61
N PRO A 159 -4.18 -12.75 4.81
CA PRO A 159 -2.87 -12.18 4.99
C PRO A 159 -1.79 -13.12 4.44
N GLN A 160 -0.82 -12.56 3.74
CA GLN A 160 0.27 -13.33 3.13
C GLN A 160 1.47 -13.37 4.06
N ASP A 161 2.25 -14.45 3.97
CA ASP A 161 3.60 -14.44 4.50
C ASP A 161 4.40 -13.31 3.84
N TRP A 162 5.37 -12.79 4.56
CA TRP A 162 6.18 -11.67 4.11
C TRP A 162 7.65 -11.89 4.43
N CYS A 163 8.50 -11.16 3.75
CA CYS A 163 9.92 -11.31 3.83
C CYS A 163 10.58 -10.00 4.27
N LEU A 164 11.70 -10.13 4.95
CA LEU A 164 12.52 -9.05 5.45
C LEU A 164 14.00 -9.35 5.15
N GLN A 165 14.73 -8.37 4.63
CA GLN A 165 16.17 -8.40 4.56
C GLN A 165 16.76 -7.21 5.30
N THR A 166 17.69 -7.49 6.20
CA THR A 166 18.47 -6.50 6.96
C THR A 166 19.96 -6.74 6.78
N ALA A 167 20.77 -5.73 7.07
CA ALA A 167 22.21 -5.94 7.25
C ALA A 167 22.48 -6.89 8.43
N SER A 168 23.65 -7.55 8.46
CA SER A 168 24.04 -8.37 9.60
C SER A 168 24.43 -7.53 10.81
N GLU A 169 24.24 -8.08 12.01
CA GLU A 169 24.62 -7.45 13.28
C GLU A 169 26.14 -7.21 13.38
N ASP A 170 26.93 -8.06 12.76
CA ASP A 170 28.40 -8.04 12.86
C ASP A 170 29.07 -6.98 11.99
N GLY A 171 28.31 -6.31 11.11
CA GLY A 171 28.84 -5.30 10.19
C GLY A 171 29.86 -5.86 9.18
N ASP A 172 29.81 -7.16 8.93
CA ASP A 172 30.70 -7.90 8.02
C ASP A 172 30.33 -7.74 6.54
N GLY A 173 29.29 -6.93 6.25
CA GLY A 173 28.77 -6.72 4.90
C GLY A 173 27.84 -7.84 4.40
N CYS A 174 27.50 -8.81 5.26
CA CYS A 174 26.49 -9.81 4.96
C CYS A 174 25.08 -9.24 5.18
N SER A 175 24.07 -9.91 4.63
CA SER A 175 22.67 -9.60 4.82
C SER A 175 21.94 -10.79 5.40
N ILE A 176 20.92 -10.53 6.22
CA ILE A 176 20.08 -11.55 6.83
C ILE A 176 18.72 -11.51 6.15
N TRP A 177 18.32 -12.63 5.56
CA TRP A 177 17.00 -12.84 5.00
C TRP A 177 16.13 -13.60 5.98
N SER A 178 14.92 -13.14 6.23
CA SER A 178 13.93 -13.80 7.07
C SER A 178 12.57 -13.84 6.44
N VAL A 179 11.79 -14.86 6.78
CA VAL A 179 10.40 -15.06 6.36
C VAL A 179 9.53 -15.10 7.61
N HIS A 180 8.45 -14.34 7.58
CA HIS A 180 7.50 -14.22 8.68
C HIS A 180 6.12 -14.66 8.20
N SER A 181 5.45 -15.45 9.03
CA SER A 181 4.03 -15.74 8.83
C SER A 181 3.17 -14.52 9.13
N SER A 182 2.06 -14.41 8.45
CA SER A 182 1.02 -13.41 8.73
C SER A 182 0.48 -13.47 10.17
N ASP A 183 0.58 -14.63 10.83
CA ASP A 183 0.18 -14.84 12.24
C ASP A 183 1.27 -14.41 13.23
N THR A 184 2.42 -13.96 12.76
CA THR A 184 3.50 -13.50 13.64
C THR A 184 3.03 -12.29 14.43
N ALA A 185 3.34 -12.27 15.73
CA ALA A 185 3.07 -11.11 16.59
C ALA A 185 3.68 -9.84 15.98
N ASN A 186 3.06 -8.70 16.25
CA ASN A 186 3.56 -7.42 15.72
C ASN A 186 5.02 -7.20 16.09
N LEU A 187 5.83 -6.91 15.09
CA LEU A 187 7.25 -6.60 15.20
C LEU A 187 7.47 -5.09 15.24
N GLY A 188 8.44 -4.66 16.05
CA GLY A 188 9.00 -3.31 15.95
C GLY A 188 9.90 -3.14 14.73
N CYS A 189 10.43 -1.93 14.54
CA CYS A 189 11.43 -1.71 13.50
C CYS A 189 12.67 -2.57 13.76
N PRO A 190 13.32 -3.13 12.72
CA PRO A 190 14.59 -3.80 12.87
C PRO A 190 15.64 -2.84 13.46
N LEU A 191 16.57 -3.38 14.24
CA LEU A 191 17.70 -2.61 14.80
C LEU A 191 18.76 -2.35 13.73
N GLU A 192 18.94 -3.32 12.87
CA GLU A 192 19.89 -3.28 11.75
C GLU A 192 19.28 -2.51 10.57
N ALA A 193 20.13 -2.06 9.66
CA ALA A 193 19.69 -1.34 8.48
C ALA A 193 18.76 -2.21 7.63
N LEU A 194 17.54 -1.73 7.43
CA LEU A 194 16.57 -2.36 6.55
C LEU A 194 17.06 -2.24 5.09
N GLU A 195 17.14 -3.37 4.40
CA GLU A 195 17.51 -3.43 3.00
C GLU A 195 16.30 -3.65 2.10
N TRP A 196 15.35 -4.50 2.54
CA TRP A 196 14.08 -4.72 1.84
C TRP A 196 13.03 -5.33 2.76
N VAL A 197 11.76 -5.03 2.51
CA VAL A 197 10.60 -5.66 3.18
C VAL A 197 9.40 -5.68 2.23
N GLY A 198 8.67 -6.79 2.22
CA GLY A 198 7.45 -6.90 1.42
C GLY A 198 6.76 -8.25 1.57
N SER A 199 5.50 -8.31 1.12
CA SER A 199 4.75 -9.55 1.03
C SER A 199 5.30 -10.47 -0.08
N LEU A 200 4.80 -11.70 -0.16
CA LEU A 200 5.10 -12.58 -1.31
C LEU A 200 4.64 -11.98 -2.64
N GLY A 201 3.55 -11.19 -2.63
CA GLY A 201 3.10 -10.45 -3.81
C GLY A 201 4.11 -9.37 -4.23
N ASP A 202 4.67 -8.63 -3.28
CA ASP A 202 5.74 -7.67 -3.55
C ASP A 202 7.00 -8.39 -4.05
N LEU A 203 7.37 -9.50 -3.43
CA LEU A 203 8.50 -10.33 -3.88
C LEU A 203 8.31 -10.80 -5.34
N ALA A 204 7.08 -11.07 -5.75
CA ALA A 204 6.76 -11.51 -7.10
C ALA A 204 6.89 -10.39 -8.15
N SER A 205 6.53 -9.16 -7.81
CA SER A 205 6.35 -8.05 -8.77
C SER A 205 7.43 -6.97 -8.69
N SER A 206 7.98 -6.69 -7.50
CA SER A 206 8.97 -5.63 -7.28
C SER A 206 10.17 -5.71 -8.21
N GLN A 207 10.57 -4.58 -8.76
CA GLN A 207 11.79 -4.42 -9.59
C GLN A 207 13.01 -3.96 -8.78
N ALA A 208 12.88 -3.84 -7.46
CA ALA A 208 14.01 -3.58 -6.57
C ALA A 208 15.07 -4.69 -6.70
N THR A 209 16.31 -4.36 -6.39
CA THR A 209 17.47 -5.26 -6.61
C THR A 209 17.30 -6.58 -5.88
N ILE A 210 16.89 -6.53 -4.60
CA ILE A 210 16.78 -7.73 -3.76
C ILE A 210 15.68 -8.68 -4.27
N PRO A 211 14.42 -8.28 -4.47
CA PRO A 211 13.40 -9.15 -5.05
C PRO A 211 13.80 -9.76 -6.40
N ARG A 212 14.40 -8.97 -7.29
CA ARG A 212 14.89 -9.47 -8.58
C ARG A 212 15.95 -10.55 -8.41
N TYR A 213 16.92 -10.32 -7.52
CA TYR A 213 17.96 -11.30 -7.22
C TYR A 213 17.34 -12.57 -6.66
N ILE A 214 16.47 -12.48 -5.65
CA ILE A 214 15.81 -13.64 -5.06
C ILE A 214 15.06 -14.44 -6.13
N ARG A 215 14.24 -13.77 -6.97
CA ARG A 215 13.53 -14.45 -8.06
C ARG A 215 14.46 -15.14 -9.06
N SER A 216 15.66 -14.60 -9.30
CA SER A 216 16.62 -15.22 -10.21
C SER A 216 17.19 -16.56 -9.71
N LEU A 217 17.11 -16.82 -8.41
CA LEU A 217 17.53 -18.09 -7.79
C LEU A 217 16.46 -19.18 -7.88
N LYS A 218 15.23 -18.84 -8.31
CA LYS A 218 14.10 -19.75 -8.37
C LYS A 218 14.34 -20.87 -9.36
N GLN A 219 14.14 -22.10 -8.90
CA GLN A 219 14.21 -23.30 -9.74
C GLN A 219 12.89 -23.57 -10.46
N GLU A 220 12.93 -24.40 -11.49
CA GLU A 220 11.76 -24.87 -12.18
C GLU A 220 10.85 -25.64 -11.20
N ASN A 221 9.54 -25.31 -11.19
CA ASN A 221 8.53 -25.87 -10.28
C ASN A 221 8.68 -25.52 -8.77
N GLU A 222 9.56 -24.61 -8.39
CA GLU A 222 9.66 -24.09 -7.03
C GLU A 222 8.71 -22.89 -6.84
N SER A 223 7.96 -22.83 -5.71
CA SER A 223 7.17 -21.63 -5.37
C SER A 223 8.05 -20.54 -4.77
N LEU A 224 7.61 -19.27 -4.83
CA LEU A 224 8.34 -18.17 -4.17
C LEU A 224 8.42 -18.37 -2.66
N LEU A 225 7.36 -18.88 -2.03
CA LEU A 225 7.36 -19.20 -0.60
C LEU A 225 8.40 -20.28 -0.26
N THR A 226 8.47 -21.34 -1.08
CA THR A 226 9.47 -22.40 -0.88
C THR A 226 10.89 -21.85 -0.99
N LEU A 227 11.16 -21.05 -2.02
CA LEU A 227 12.43 -20.38 -2.20
C LEU A 227 12.77 -19.45 -1.04
N ALA A 228 11.82 -18.59 -0.65
CA ALA A 228 12.03 -17.65 0.45
C ALA A 228 12.39 -18.37 1.76
N ASN A 229 11.66 -19.42 2.11
CA ASN A 229 11.94 -20.23 3.30
C ASN A 229 13.29 -20.96 3.23
N LYS A 230 13.69 -21.43 2.04
CA LYS A 230 15.00 -22.07 1.84
C LYS A 230 16.17 -21.10 2.03
N LEU A 231 15.99 -19.84 1.69
CA LEU A 231 17.00 -18.80 1.86
C LEU A 231 17.07 -18.27 3.31
N ALA A 232 16.02 -18.44 4.10
CA ALA A 232 15.97 -18.05 5.51
C ALA A 232 16.63 -19.08 6.46
N ASN A 233 16.95 -20.27 5.97
CA ASN A 233 17.63 -21.36 6.69
C ASN A 233 19.10 -21.46 6.29
#